data_13f01c3b1034cf9e35709175272fdf0e
#
_entry.id   13f01c3b1034cf9e35709175272fdf0e
#
_cell.length_a   1.000
_cell.length_b   1.000
_cell.length_c   1.000
_cell.angle_alpha   90.00
_cell.angle_beta   90.00
_cell.angle_gamma   90.00
#
_symmetry.space_group_name_H-M   'P 1'
#
loop_
_entity.id
_entity.type
_entity.pdbx_description
1 polymer ?
#
loop_
_entity_poly.entity_id
_entity_poly.type
_entity_poly.pdbx_seq_one_letter_code
_entity_poly.pdbx_strand_id
1 'polypeptide(L)'
;GQQVAYAIDNSSSSSTVTLNPPQQQASSLPAGSRTQTELDNLSYRCLGLGFVLLTAGLISGAVWANEAWGSYWSWDPKETWALVTWFTYATYLHSRLVAEKPKEESAKIGAFGFVVVWICYVGVNLFGTGLHSYGWFANK
;
A
#
# COMPACT_ATOMS: atom_id res chain seq x y z
N GLY A 1 12.00 12.59 -11.80
CA GLY A 1 12.97 13.67 -11.89
C GLY A 1 14.02 13.51 -10.81
N GLN A 2 15.27 13.25 -11.22
CA GLN A 2 16.41 13.21 -10.30
C GLN A 2 16.71 14.64 -9.82
N GLN A 3 16.56 14.90 -8.54
CA GLN A 3 17.07 16.14 -7.94
C GLN A 3 18.56 15.97 -7.68
N VAL A 4 19.37 16.72 -8.41
CA VAL A 4 20.81 16.84 -8.21
C VAL A 4 21.06 17.96 -7.20
N ALA A 5 21.43 17.60 -5.97
CA ALA A 5 21.83 18.57 -4.96
C ALA A 5 23.29 18.99 -5.20
N TYR A 6 23.51 20.27 -5.49
CA TYR A 6 24.84 20.86 -5.61
C TYR A 6 25.27 21.42 -4.25
N ALA A 7 26.34 20.87 -3.69
CA ALA A 7 27.06 21.51 -2.58
C ALA A 7 28.22 22.33 -3.15
N ILE A 8 28.17 23.66 -2.98
CA ILE A 8 29.25 24.56 -3.33
C ILE A 8 30.11 24.74 -2.08
N ASP A 9 31.29 24.15 -2.09
CA ASP A 9 32.33 24.41 -1.08
C ASP A 9 33.20 25.59 -1.56
N ASN A 10 33.20 26.66 -0.80
CA ASN A 10 33.84 27.95 -1.11
C ASN A 10 35.25 28.03 -0.47
N SER A 11 36.13 27.09 -0.77
CA SER A 11 37.55 27.24 -0.50
C SER A 11 38.36 27.11 -1.79
N SER A 12 39.02 28.19 -2.12
CA SER A 12 39.83 28.41 -3.31
C SER A 12 40.74 27.23 -3.65
N SER A 13 40.49 26.63 -4.77
CA SER A 13 41.33 26.06 -5.82
C SER A 13 40.81 24.71 -6.29
N SER A 14 40.47 24.69 -7.60
CA SER A 14 40.13 23.50 -8.40
C SER A 14 38.82 22.79 -8.04
N SER A 15 37.71 23.31 -8.61
CA SER A 15 36.37 22.70 -8.49
C SER A 15 36.28 21.38 -9.27
N THR A 16 36.72 20.30 -8.70
CA THR A 16 36.30 18.97 -9.12
C THR A 16 34.93 18.68 -8.49
N VAL A 17 33.87 18.80 -9.27
CA VAL A 17 32.51 18.36 -8.87
C VAL A 17 32.55 16.82 -8.82
N THR A 18 32.78 16.28 -7.64
CA THR A 18 32.65 14.83 -7.40
C THR A 18 31.17 14.51 -7.24
N LEU A 19 30.56 14.01 -8.31
CA LEU A 19 29.23 13.42 -8.26
C LEU A 19 29.31 12.10 -7.45
N ASN A 20 29.01 12.17 -6.16
CA ASN A 20 28.89 10.97 -5.36
C ASN A 20 27.64 10.19 -5.82
N PRO A 21 27.79 8.95 -6.32
CA PRO A 21 26.63 8.16 -6.70
C PRO A 21 25.73 7.90 -5.48
N PRO A 22 24.41 7.77 -5.66
CA PRO A 22 23.43 7.61 -4.57
C PRO A 22 23.74 6.43 -3.63
N GLN A 23 24.54 5.45 -4.07
CA GLN A 23 25.01 4.34 -3.26
C GLN A 23 26.05 4.74 -2.19
N GLN A 24 26.86 5.79 -2.44
CA GLN A 24 27.83 6.29 -1.46
C GLN A 24 27.18 7.13 -0.36
N GLN A 25 26.08 7.85 -0.66
CA GLN A 25 25.28 8.54 0.36
C GLN A 25 24.56 7.57 1.29
N ALA A 26 24.08 6.45 0.79
CA ALA A 26 23.48 5.39 1.60
C ALA A 26 24.47 4.73 2.57
N SER A 27 25.78 4.71 2.23
CA SER A 27 26.81 4.10 3.07
C SER A 27 27.23 4.96 4.27
N SER A 28 26.91 6.25 4.28
CA SER A 28 27.27 7.18 5.37
C SER A 28 26.21 7.29 6.47
N LEU A 29 25.01 6.70 6.29
CA LEU A 29 23.93 6.73 7.29
C LEU A 29 24.22 5.73 8.43
N PRO A 30 23.83 6.04 9.68
CA PRO A 30 23.89 5.11 10.78
C PRO A 30 23.09 3.83 10.49
N ALA A 31 23.57 2.68 11.00
CA ALA A 31 22.99 1.37 10.67
C ALA A 31 21.47 1.28 10.86
N GLY A 32 20.94 1.93 11.91
CA GLY A 32 19.50 1.96 12.19
C GLY A 32 18.66 2.67 11.11
N SER A 33 19.17 3.76 10.54
CA SER A 33 18.45 4.49 9.49
C SER A 33 18.49 3.78 8.13
N ARG A 34 19.52 2.99 7.86
CA ARG A 34 19.58 2.12 6.67
C ARG A 34 18.53 1.03 6.73
N THR A 35 18.43 0.33 7.86
CA THR A 35 17.42 -0.72 8.06
C THR A 35 16.01 -0.16 7.90
N GLN A 36 15.73 1.02 8.45
CA GLN A 36 14.43 1.67 8.29
C GLN A 36 14.11 1.99 6.82
N THR A 37 15.09 2.48 6.06
CA THR A 37 14.91 2.78 4.64
C THR A 37 14.67 1.52 3.82
N GLU A 38 15.40 0.43 4.09
CA GLU A 38 15.19 -0.85 3.40
C GLU A 38 13.83 -1.45 3.71
N LEU A 39 13.41 -1.44 4.99
CA LEU A 39 12.09 -1.92 5.40
C LEU A 39 10.96 -1.10 4.76
N ASP A 40 11.11 0.21 4.68
CA ASP A 40 10.13 1.08 4.02
C ASP A 40 10.02 0.77 2.52
N ASN A 41 11.15 0.57 1.84
CA ASN A 41 11.17 0.20 0.42
C ASN A 41 10.53 -1.18 0.18
N LEU A 42 10.83 -2.15 1.04
CA LEU A 42 10.21 -3.47 0.96
C LEU A 42 8.70 -3.39 1.19
N SER A 43 8.26 -2.68 2.22
CA SER A 43 6.83 -2.48 2.51
C SER A 43 6.11 -1.84 1.34
N TYR A 44 6.68 -0.79 0.75
CA TYR A 44 6.11 -0.14 -0.43
C TYR A 44 5.94 -1.09 -1.62
N ARG A 45 6.98 -1.89 -1.92
CA ARG A 45 6.92 -2.87 -3.02
C ARG A 45 5.91 -3.98 -2.76
N CYS A 46 5.87 -4.51 -1.52
CA CYS A 46 4.92 -5.54 -1.13
C CYS A 46 3.47 -5.03 -1.20
N LEU A 47 3.21 -3.82 -0.70
CA LEU A 47 1.89 -3.21 -0.77
C LEU A 47 1.46 -2.89 -2.20
N GLY A 48 2.39 -2.44 -3.05
CA GLY A 48 2.13 -2.21 -4.47
C GLY A 48 1.75 -3.49 -5.20
N LEU A 49 2.50 -4.57 -5.00
CA LEU A 49 2.18 -5.88 -5.58
C LEU A 49 0.85 -6.40 -5.03
N GLY A 50 0.64 -6.29 -3.72
CA GLY A 50 -0.62 -6.68 -3.07
C GLY A 50 -1.83 -5.93 -3.62
N PHE A 51 -1.67 -4.65 -3.94
CA PHE A 51 -2.73 -3.83 -4.55
C PHE A 51 -3.11 -4.31 -5.95
N VAL A 52 -2.14 -4.69 -6.77
CA VAL A 52 -2.39 -5.27 -8.11
C VAL A 52 -3.16 -6.59 -7.98
N LEU A 53 -2.72 -7.46 -7.06
CA LEU A 53 -3.41 -8.73 -6.81
C LEU A 53 -4.81 -8.54 -6.23
N LEU A 54 -5.00 -7.57 -5.35
CA LEU A 54 -6.32 -7.20 -4.81
C LEU A 54 -7.25 -6.73 -5.93
N THR A 55 -6.76 -5.90 -6.85
CA THR A 55 -7.53 -5.42 -8.00
C THR A 55 -7.93 -6.58 -8.91
N ALA A 56 -6.99 -7.47 -9.24
CA ALA A 56 -7.28 -8.68 -10.02
C ALA A 56 -8.30 -9.58 -9.31
N GLY A 57 -8.18 -9.73 -7.99
CA GLY A 57 -9.12 -10.48 -7.15
C GLY A 57 -10.53 -9.88 -7.16
N LEU A 58 -10.65 -8.55 -7.06
CA LEU A 58 -11.95 -7.87 -7.13
C LEU A 58 -12.63 -8.07 -8.49
N ILE A 59 -11.87 -7.93 -9.59
CA ILE A 59 -12.41 -8.09 -10.95
C ILE A 59 -12.85 -9.55 -11.16
N SER A 60 -11.99 -10.52 -10.84
CA SER A 60 -12.33 -11.93 -10.99
C SER A 60 -13.50 -12.35 -10.10
N GLY A 61 -13.58 -11.80 -8.87
CA GLY A 61 -14.69 -12.01 -7.95
C GLY A 61 -16.01 -11.47 -8.51
N ALA A 62 -15.99 -10.29 -9.13
CA ALA A 62 -17.18 -9.71 -9.78
C ALA A 62 -17.66 -10.56 -10.97
N VAL A 63 -16.73 -11.08 -11.79
CA VAL A 63 -17.09 -11.99 -12.89
C VAL A 63 -17.72 -13.27 -12.33
N TRP A 64 -17.12 -13.86 -11.31
CA TRP A 64 -17.70 -15.05 -10.65
C TRP A 64 -19.08 -14.76 -10.05
N ALA A 65 -19.27 -13.61 -9.43
CA ALA A 65 -20.57 -13.20 -8.86
C ALA A 65 -21.66 -13.12 -9.93
N ASN A 66 -21.32 -12.63 -11.12
CA ASN A 66 -22.27 -12.61 -12.25
C ASN A 66 -22.69 -14.02 -12.68
N GLU A 67 -21.75 -14.97 -12.75
CA GLU A 67 -22.07 -16.37 -13.08
C GLU A 67 -22.88 -17.06 -11.99
N ALA A 68 -22.58 -16.79 -10.72
CA ALA A 68 -23.24 -17.43 -9.58
C ALA A 68 -24.61 -16.84 -9.24
N TRP A 69 -24.79 -15.51 -9.37
CA TRP A 69 -25.95 -14.77 -8.89
C TRP A 69 -26.58 -13.86 -9.94
N GLY A 70 -26.02 -13.76 -11.14
CA GLY A 70 -26.54 -12.94 -12.24
C GLY A 70 -26.28 -11.44 -12.08
N SER A 71 -25.37 -11.04 -11.17
CA SER A 71 -24.99 -9.63 -10.96
C SER A 71 -23.51 -9.51 -10.66
N TYR A 72 -22.85 -8.57 -11.33
CA TYR A 72 -21.41 -8.30 -11.08
C TYR A 72 -21.17 -7.66 -9.71
N TRP A 73 -22.15 -6.94 -9.17
CA TRP A 73 -22.03 -6.19 -7.94
C TRP A 73 -23.40 -6.02 -7.27
N SER A 74 -23.51 -6.43 -6.03
CA SER A 74 -24.77 -6.43 -5.27
C SER A 74 -24.77 -5.58 -4.00
N TRP A 75 -23.67 -4.85 -3.75
CA TRP A 75 -23.44 -4.07 -2.53
C TRP A 75 -23.52 -4.92 -1.25
N ASP A 76 -23.18 -6.18 -1.38
CA ASP A 76 -23.04 -7.06 -0.23
C ASP A 76 -21.98 -6.51 0.74
N PRO A 77 -22.11 -6.70 2.07
CA PRO A 77 -21.15 -6.22 3.04
C PRO A 77 -19.69 -6.61 2.71
N LYS A 78 -19.48 -7.81 2.19
CA LYS A 78 -18.15 -8.30 1.81
C LYS A 78 -17.58 -7.55 0.61
N GLU A 79 -18.37 -7.29 -0.40
CA GLU A 79 -18.00 -6.48 -1.58
C GLU A 79 -17.66 -5.04 -1.16
N THR A 80 -18.51 -4.45 -0.32
CA THR A 80 -18.33 -3.08 0.18
C THR A 80 -17.03 -2.94 0.98
N TRP A 81 -16.73 -3.84 1.90
CA TRP A 81 -15.50 -3.81 2.68
C TRP A 81 -14.25 -4.11 1.84
N ALA A 82 -14.37 -4.96 0.82
CA ALA A 82 -13.30 -5.18 -0.14
C ALA A 82 -12.98 -3.90 -0.94
N LEU A 83 -14.02 -3.14 -1.33
CA LEU A 83 -13.88 -1.84 -1.98
C LEU A 83 -13.25 -0.79 -1.05
N VAL A 84 -13.66 -0.73 0.22
CA VAL A 84 -13.04 0.15 1.24
C VAL A 84 -11.54 -0.17 1.40
N THR A 85 -11.20 -1.45 1.43
CA THR A 85 -9.80 -1.91 1.46
C THR A 85 -9.03 -1.43 0.24
N TRP A 86 -9.61 -1.56 -0.93
CA TRP A 86 -9.02 -1.12 -2.20
C TRP A 86 -8.75 0.39 -2.18
N PHE A 87 -9.73 1.22 -1.78
CA PHE A 87 -9.54 2.67 -1.67
C PHE A 87 -8.48 3.06 -0.64
N THR A 88 -8.40 2.36 0.46
CA THR A 88 -7.37 2.61 1.50
C THR A 88 -5.96 2.42 0.95
N TYR A 89 -5.71 1.32 0.22
CA TYR A 89 -4.42 1.08 -0.40
C TYR A 89 -4.16 1.95 -1.64
N ALA A 90 -5.19 2.31 -2.40
CA ALA A 90 -5.07 3.31 -3.46
C ALA A 90 -4.60 4.66 -2.89
N THR A 91 -5.19 5.11 -1.78
CA THR A 91 -4.79 6.33 -1.08
C THR A 91 -3.35 6.24 -0.56
N TYR A 92 -2.95 5.10 -0.01
CA TYR A 92 -1.56 4.86 0.40
C TYR A 92 -0.59 5.03 -0.78
N LEU A 93 -0.84 4.35 -1.89
CA LEU A 93 0.01 4.42 -3.07
C LEU A 93 0.03 5.83 -3.68
N HIS A 94 -1.14 6.49 -3.75
CA HIS A 94 -1.23 7.86 -4.22
C HIS A 94 -0.45 8.84 -3.34
N SER A 95 -0.52 8.69 -2.02
CA SER A 95 0.24 9.53 -1.08
C SER A 95 1.76 9.39 -1.24
N ARG A 96 2.22 8.20 -1.61
CA ARG A 96 3.64 7.89 -1.83
C ARG A 96 4.15 8.33 -3.20
N LEU A 97 3.34 8.13 -4.24
CA LEU A 97 3.75 8.34 -5.64
C LEU A 97 3.56 9.79 -6.10
N VAL A 98 2.50 10.45 -5.63
CA VAL A 98 2.07 11.75 -6.17
C VAL A 98 2.29 12.87 -5.15
N ALA A 99 1.89 12.66 -3.90
CA ALA A 99 1.92 13.69 -2.88
C ALA A 99 3.28 13.82 -2.17
N GLU A 100 4.24 12.92 -2.46
CA GLU A 100 5.59 12.88 -1.83
C GLU A 100 5.56 13.08 -0.30
N LYS A 101 4.50 12.56 0.34
CA LYS A 101 4.29 12.75 1.77
C LYS A 101 5.40 12.10 2.61
N PRO A 102 5.66 12.64 3.83
CA PRO A 102 6.59 12.05 4.75
C PRO A 102 6.33 10.56 4.95
N LYS A 103 7.38 9.75 5.02
CA LYS A 103 7.30 8.29 5.15
C LYS A 103 6.44 7.83 6.33
N GLU A 104 6.45 8.60 7.42
CA GLU A 104 5.65 8.33 8.63
C GLU A 104 4.14 8.43 8.39
N GLU A 105 3.68 9.43 7.64
CA GLU A 105 2.25 9.58 7.32
C GLU A 105 1.77 8.46 6.40
N SER A 106 2.55 8.12 5.40
CA SER A 106 2.25 7.00 4.50
C SER A 106 2.23 5.67 5.26
N ALA A 107 3.16 5.45 6.19
CA ALA A 107 3.18 4.26 7.03
C ALA A 107 1.92 4.13 7.90
N LYS A 108 1.40 5.24 8.44
CA LYS A 108 0.13 5.25 9.20
C LYS A 108 -1.06 4.83 8.34
N ILE A 109 -1.12 5.29 7.09
CA ILE A 109 -2.17 4.89 6.14
C ILE A 109 -2.06 3.40 5.82
N GLY A 110 -0.85 2.89 5.60
CA GLY A 110 -0.61 1.46 5.38
C GLY A 110 -1.01 0.59 6.58
N ALA A 111 -0.66 1.01 7.80
CA ALA A 111 -1.07 0.33 9.03
C ALA A 111 -2.58 0.35 9.24
N PHE A 112 -3.25 1.48 8.95
CA PHE A 112 -4.71 1.57 8.97
C PHE A 112 -5.33 0.60 7.95
N GLY A 113 -4.76 0.50 6.75
CA GLY A 113 -5.18 -0.46 5.74
C GLY A 113 -5.14 -1.90 6.23
N PHE A 114 -4.14 -2.28 7.02
CA PHE A 114 -4.07 -3.61 7.63
C PHE A 114 -5.25 -3.87 8.57
N VAL A 115 -5.64 -2.90 9.40
CA VAL A 115 -6.82 -3.00 10.26
C VAL A 115 -8.10 -3.17 9.43
N VAL A 116 -8.24 -2.42 8.34
CA VAL A 116 -9.38 -2.53 7.41
C VAL A 116 -9.47 -3.92 6.79
N VAL A 117 -8.34 -4.52 6.40
CA VAL A 117 -8.31 -5.92 5.90
C VAL A 117 -8.83 -6.89 6.96
N TRP A 118 -8.41 -6.74 8.21
CA TRP A 118 -8.89 -7.58 9.31
C TRP A 118 -10.39 -7.43 9.55
N ILE A 119 -10.93 -6.20 9.50
CA ILE A 119 -12.36 -5.95 9.62
C ILE A 119 -13.10 -6.60 8.44
N CYS A 120 -12.58 -6.47 7.22
CA CYS A 120 -13.14 -7.12 6.04
C CYS A 120 -13.19 -8.64 6.20
N TYR A 121 -12.07 -9.24 6.57
CA TYR A 121 -11.97 -10.70 6.64
C TYR A 121 -12.71 -11.30 7.83
N VAL A 122 -12.45 -10.80 9.03
CA VAL A 122 -12.99 -11.37 10.28
C VAL A 122 -14.39 -10.82 10.54
N GLY A 123 -14.58 -9.50 10.49
CA GLY A 123 -15.83 -8.86 10.84
C GLY A 123 -16.97 -9.27 9.91
N VAL A 124 -16.74 -9.25 8.62
CA VAL A 124 -17.77 -9.61 7.64
C VAL A 124 -18.06 -11.11 7.64
N ASN A 125 -17.05 -11.96 7.85
CA ASN A 125 -17.27 -13.41 7.93
C ASN A 125 -18.03 -13.85 9.19
N LEU A 126 -17.80 -13.17 10.33
CA LEU A 126 -18.46 -13.51 11.59
C LEU A 126 -19.85 -12.88 11.75
N PHE A 127 -20.01 -11.63 11.29
CA PHE A 127 -21.21 -10.82 11.54
C PHE A 127 -22.00 -10.48 10.28
N GLY A 128 -21.44 -10.72 9.09
CA GLY A 128 -22.08 -10.38 7.82
C GLY A 128 -23.24 -11.31 7.49
N THR A 129 -24.42 -10.74 7.27
CA THR A 129 -25.56 -11.39 6.63
C THR A 129 -25.60 -10.95 5.18
N GLY A 130 -25.39 -11.85 4.22
CA GLY A 130 -25.36 -11.49 2.80
C GLY A 130 -25.13 -12.71 1.92
N LEU A 131 -24.99 -12.51 0.60
CA LEU A 131 -24.75 -13.57 -0.38
C LEU A 131 -23.48 -14.37 -0.12
N HIS A 132 -22.48 -13.75 0.52
CA HIS A 132 -21.20 -14.37 0.89
C HIS A 132 -21.17 -14.85 2.35
N SER A 133 -22.29 -14.98 3.03
CA SER A 133 -22.33 -15.44 4.42
C SER A 133 -22.11 -16.96 4.48
N TYR A 134 -20.87 -17.35 4.57
CA TYR A 134 -20.48 -18.72 4.94
C TYR A 134 -20.31 -18.86 6.46
N GLY A 135 -20.87 -17.92 7.22
CA GLY A 135 -20.67 -17.80 8.66
C GLY A 135 -21.29 -18.95 9.42
N TRP A 136 -20.48 -19.53 10.30
CA TRP A 136 -20.86 -20.62 11.22
C TRP A 136 -22.03 -20.28 12.13
N PHE A 137 -22.36 -18.99 12.30
CA PHE A 137 -23.40 -18.50 13.20
C PHE A 137 -24.69 -18.02 12.49
N ALA A 138 -24.77 -18.12 11.16
CA ALA A 138 -25.91 -17.63 10.40
C ALA A 138 -27.08 -18.63 10.29
N ASN A 139 -27.01 -19.79 10.94
CA ASN A 139 -28.04 -20.82 10.96
C ASN A 139 -28.69 -20.91 12.35
N LYS A 140 -29.52 -19.93 12.68
CA LYS A 140 -30.64 -20.11 13.62
C LYS A 140 -31.82 -19.28 13.19
#